data_e5a1c4f4e9d8a89bd7900b8ddb95beba
#
_entry.id   e5a1c4f4e9d8a89bd7900b8ddb95beba
#
_cell.length_a   1.000
_cell.length_b   1.000
_cell.length_c   1.000
_cell.angle_alpha   90.00
_cell.angle_beta   90.00
_cell.angle_gamma   90.00
#
_symmetry.space_group_name_H-M   'P 1'
#
loop_
_entity.id
_entity.type
_entity.pdbx_description
1 polymer ?
#
loop_
_entity_poly.entity_id
_entity_poly.type
_entity_poly.pdbx_seq_one_letter_code
_entity_poly.pdbx_strand_id
1 'polypeptide(L)'
;MIAKSWFLEGRTDTKETCLITSNETYRQYEETQKALEQRSAEEAQKRMQERMQESEKQSRISPQVQEVLDKGEAYIKKIHASNDAIPGEEISVKIAKMEQIVEQIFQRAEEHPEIIPDLKKMMDYYLPMTVKLLDAYEDMDRQSIQGETIRASKKEIEDTLDTLNEAFAKLLDSVFQDTAWDVSSDISVLHTMLAQEGLTENDFEKK
;
A
#
# COMPACT_ATOMS: atom_id res chain seq x y z
N MET A 1 -86.89 11.72 5.79
CA MET A 1 -86.39 10.44 6.28
C MET A 1 -85.31 9.90 5.33
N ILE A 2 -84.20 10.54 5.25
CA ILE A 2 -82.98 10.02 4.60
C ILE A 2 -81.80 10.78 5.18
N ALA A 3 -81.17 10.34 6.26
CA ALA A 3 -79.90 10.82 6.76
C ALA A 3 -79.39 9.94 7.91
N LYS A 4 -79.08 8.66 7.66
CA LYS A 4 -78.45 7.76 8.67
C LYS A 4 -77.65 6.62 8.07
N SER A 5 -77.17 6.72 6.85
CA SER A 5 -76.43 5.63 6.22
C SER A 5 -74.92 5.97 5.86
N TRP A 6 -74.41 7.15 6.17
CA TRP A 6 -73.09 7.58 5.73
C TRP A 6 -72.06 7.61 6.83
N PHE A 7 -72.32 7.13 8.03
CA PHE A 7 -71.41 7.26 9.14
C PHE A 7 -70.72 5.93 9.60
N LEU A 8 -71.00 4.82 8.94
CA LEU A 8 -70.52 3.51 9.34
C LEU A 8 -69.51 2.88 8.36
N GLU A 9 -69.31 3.38 7.14
CA GLU A 9 -68.37 2.85 6.16
C GLU A 9 -66.99 3.45 6.28
N GLY A 10 -66.78 4.57 6.98
CA GLY A 10 -65.44 5.22 7.12
C GLY A 10 -64.57 4.77 8.30
N ARG A 11 -65.03 3.80 9.11
CA ARG A 11 -64.28 3.35 10.31
C ARG A 11 -63.59 2.02 10.19
N THR A 12 -63.90 1.23 9.21
CA THR A 12 -63.20 -0.05 8.97
C THR A 12 -61.93 0.14 8.16
N ASP A 13 -61.92 1.09 7.25
CA ASP A 13 -60.78 1.33 6.35
C ASP A 13 -59.57 1.92 7.07
N THR A 14 -59.76 2.76 8.08
CA THR A 14 -58.68 3.38 8.86
C THR A 14 -57.96 2.41 9.81
N LYS A 15 -58.66 1.41 10.33
CA LYS A 15 -58.03 0.39 11.20
C LYS A 15 -57.26 -0.66 10.39
N GLU A 16 -57.80 -1.08 9.25
CA GLU A 16 -57.07 -2.01 8.36
C GLU A 16 -55.86 -1.33 7.72
N THR A 17 -55.98 -0.08 7.27
CA THR A 17 -54.86 0.69 6.74
C THR A 17 -53.78 0.92 7.80
N CYS A 18 -54.13 1.20 9.05
CA CYS A 18 -53.21 1.37 10.15
C CYS A 18 -52.50 0.05 10.56
N LEU A 19 -53.21 -1.09 10.47
CA LEU A 19 -52.61 -2.41 10.74
C LEU A 19 -51.67 -2.88 9.60
N ILE A 20 -51.99 -2.54 8.34
CA ILE A 20 -51.17 -2.87 7.19
C ILE A 20 -49.86 -2.04 7.21
N THR A 21 -49.92 -0.73 7.47
CA THR A 21 -48.77 0.14 7.60
C THR A 21 -47.88 -0.23 8.80
N SER A 22 -48.49 -0.67 9.92
CA SER A 22 -47.75 -1.18 11.07
C SER A 22 -46.99 -2.49 10.73
N ASN A 23 -47.60 -3.37 9.97
CA ASN A 23 -47.01 -4.64 9.58
C ASN A 23 -45.88 -4.48 8.53
N GLU A 24 -46.02 -3.51 7.61
CA GLU A 24 -44.94 -3.17 6.66
C GLU A 24 -43.73 -2.53 7.34
N THR A 25 -43.95 -1.65 8.31
CA THR A 25 -42.86 -1.05 9.09
C THR A 25 -42.13 -2.09 9.94
N TYR A 26 -42.83 -3.06 10.51
CA TYR A 26 -42.15 -4.17 11.22
C TYR A 26 -41.35 -5.07 10.28
N ARG A 27 -41.86 -5.38 9.09
CA ARG A 27 -41.09 -6.13 8.08
C ARG A 27 -39.83 -5.39 7.64
N GLN A 28 -39.93 -4.11 7.35
CA GLN A 28 -38.76 -3.28 6.98
C GLN A 28 -37.75 -3.21 8.12
N TYR A 29 -38.18 -3.16 9.37
CA TYR A 29 -37.28 -3.21 10.53
C TYR A 29 -36.57 -4.56 10.66
N GLU A 30 -37.27 -5.67 10.49
CA GLU A 30 -36.66 -7.01 10.51
C GLU A 30 -35.71 -7.22 9.34
N GLU A 31 -36.01 -6.73 8.15
CA GLU A 31 -35.13 -6.80 6.98
C GLU A 31 -33.88 -5.96 7.17
N THR A 32 -33.98 -4.77 7.76
CA THR A 32 -32.81 -3.93 8.08
C THR A 32 -31.94 -4.54 9.17
N GLN A 33 -32.53 -5.16 10.19
CA GLN A 33 -31.78 -5.88 11.23
C GLN A 33 -31.03 -7.08 10.66
N LYS A 34 -31.67 -7.89 9.82
CA LYS A 34 -31.01 -9.02 9.15
C LYS A 34 -29.88 -8.58 8.22
N ALA A 35 -30.09 -7.48 7.49
CA ALA A 35 -29.05 -6.91 6.63
C ALA A 35 -27.85 -6.36 7.43
N LEU A 36 -28.09 -5.77 8.61
CA LEU A 36 -27.05 -5.33 9.53
C LEU A 36 -26.27 -6.52 10.13
N GLU A 37 -26.97 -7.55 10.55
CA GLU A 37 -26.34 -8.79 11.06
C GLU A 37 -25.51 -9.50 9.99
N GLN A 38 -26.01 -9.58 8.74
CA GLN A 38 -25.25 -10.14 7.63
C GLN A 38 -24.00 -9.34 7.34
N ARG A 39 -24.08 -8.01 7.27
CA ARG A 39 -22.88 -7.15 7.07
C ARG A 39 -21.86 -7.30 8.19
N SER A 40 -22.32 -7.35 9.44
CA SER A 40 -21.41 -7.54 10.58
C SER A 40 -20.74 -8.93 10.57
N ALA A 41 -21.43 -9.97 10.12
CA ALA A 41 -20.89 -11.31 9.95
C ALA A 41 -19.89 -11.37 8.79
N GLU A 42 -20.19 -10.74 7.66
CA GLU A 42 -19.28 -10.64 6.51
C GLU A 42 -18.01 -9.86 6.87
N GLU A 43 -18.12 -8.74 7.58
CA GLU A 43 -16.96 -7.98 8.07
C GLU A 43 -16.13 -8.78 9.07
N ALA A 44 -16.77 -9.54 9.97
CA ALA A 44 -16.06 -10.38 10.92
C ALA A 44 -15.32 -11.55 10.21
N GLN A 45 -15.94 -12.14 9.19
CA GLN A 45 -15.30 -13.18 8.37
C GLN A 45 -14.10 -12.61 7.58
N LYS A 46 -14.26 -11.41 6.99
CA LYS A 46 -13.17 -10.74 6.27
C LYS A 46 -11.98 -10.45 7.19
N ARG A 47 -12.22 -9.88 8.38
CA ARG A 47 -11.17 -9.63 9.40
C ARG A 47 -10.51 -10.92 9.88
N MET A 48 -11.26 -12.02 9.98
CA MET A 48 -10.70 -13.31 10.36
C MET A 48 -9.82 -13.89 9.25
N GLN A 49 -10.23 -13.77 7.99
CA GLN A 49 -9.42 -14.18 6.84
C GLN A 49 -8.14 -13.34 6.70
N GLU A 50 -8.23 -12.02 6.88
CA GLU A 50 -7.07 -11.13 6.90
C GLU A 50 -6.08 -11.52 8.02
N ARG A 51 -6.57 -11.80 9.23
CA ARG A 51 -5.73 -12.29 10.34
C ARG A 51 -5.10 -13.65 10.10
N MET A 52 -5.82 -14.56 9.45
CA MET A 52 -5.25 -15.88 9.11
C MET A 52 -4.16 -15.74 8.04
N GLN A 53 -4.37 -14.89 7.01
CA GLN A 53 -3.36 -14.61 5.99
C GLN A 53 -2.12 -13.92 6.58
N GLU A 54 -2.32 -13.00 7.50
CA GLU A 54 -1.23 -12.31 8.21
C GLU A 54 -0.44 -13.27 9.12
N SER A 55 -1.14 -14.18 9.82
CA SER A 55 -0.52 -15.25 10.63
C SER A 55 0.23 -16.27 9.76
N GLU A 56 -0.29 -16.61 8.59
CA GLU A 56 0.39 -17.51 7.64
C GLU A 56 1.63 -16.84 7.01
N LYS A 57 1.55 -15.56 6.67
CA LYS A 57 2.71 -14.77 6.23
C LYS A 57 3.79 -14.74 7.31
N GLN A 58 3.41 -14.45 8.54
CA GLN A 58 4.32 -14.37 9.69
C GLN A 58 4.96 -15.72 10.04
N SER A 59 4.28 -16.83 9.81
CA SER A 59 4.85 -18.18 10.02
C SER A 59 5.84 -18.62 8.95
N ARG A 60 5.84 -17.98 7.78
CA ARG A 60 6.79 -18.22 6.68
C ARG A 60 8.07 -17.41 6.80
N ILE A 61 8.06 -16.33 7.58
CA ILE A 61 9.20 -15.46 7.77
C ILE A 61 10.09 -16.04 8.87
N SER A 62 11.33 -16.41 8.53
CA SER A 62 12.30 -16.87 9.55
C SER A 62 12.63 -15.70 10.52
N PRO A 63 12.99 -15.99 11.78
CA PRO A 63 13.38 -14.94 12.74
C PRO A 63 14.49 -14.01 12.22
N GLN A 64 15.38 -14.51 11.36
CA GLN A 64 16.45 -13.73 10.72
C GLN A 64 15.91 -12.73 9.68
N VAL A 65 14.91 -13.16 8.92
CA VAL A 65 14.21 -12.28 7.95
C VAL A 65 13.48 -11.19 8.70
N GLN A 66 12.75 -11.53 9.77
CA GLN A 66 12.03 -10.56 10.59
C GLN A 66 12.97 -9.51 11.17
N GLU A 67 14.15 -9.92 11.68
CA GLU A 67 15.15 -8.97 12.19
C GLU A 67 15.61 -7.95 11.13
N VAL A 68 15.76 -8.39 9.88
CA VAL A 68 16.16 -7.49 8.78
C VAL A 68 15.02 -6.53 8.44
N LEU A 69 13.79 -7.00 8.39
CA LEU A 69 12.61 -6.16 8.12
C LEU A 69 12.41 -5.12 9.22
N ASP A 70 12.52 -5.53 10.50
CA ASP A 70 12.40 -4.61 11.65
C ASP A 70 13.48 -3.51 11.62
N LYS A 71 14.72 -3.86 11.26
CA LYS A 71 15.80 -2.90 11.06
C LYS A 71 15.51 -1.95 9.89
N GLY A 72 14.98 -2.49 8.79
CA GLY A 72 14.56 -1.70 7.64
C GLY A 72 13.51 -0.67 8.00
N GLU A 73 12.45 -1.09 8.70
CA GLU A 73 11.41 -0.20 9.19
C GLU A 73 11.95 0.89 10.11
N ALA A 74 12.93 0.55 10.96
CA ALA A 74 13.57 1.53 11.83
C ALA A 74 14.36 2.59 11.03
N TYR A 75 14.98 2.24 9.91
CA TYR A 75 15.64 3.20 9.01
C TYR A 75 14.63 4.08 8.27
N ILE A 76 13.54 3.51 7.74
CA ILE A 76 12.47 4.25 7.09
C ILE A 76 11.91 5.31 8.05
N LYS A 77 11.58 4.93 9.29
CA LYS A 77 11.11 5.87 10.33
C LYS A 77 12.11 7.01 10.61
N LYS A 78 13.41 6.73 10.60
CA LYS A 78 14.44 7.77 10.79
C LYS A 78 14.52 8.72 9.60
N ILE A 79 14.48 8.19 8.37
CA ILE A 79 14.48 9.00 7.14
C ILE A 79 13.24 9.90 7.11
N HIS A 80 12.07 9.35 7.44
CA HIS A 80 10.82 10.10 7.56
C HIS A 80 10.93 11.23 8.60
N ALA A 81 11.42 10.93 9.80
CA ALA A 81 11.60 11.92 10.85
C ALA A 81 12.58 13.03 10.45
N SER A 82 13.65 12.70 9.71
CA SER A 82 14.57 13.70 9.17
C SER A 82 13.90 14.57 8.12
N ASN A 83 13.02 14.01 7.28
CA ASN A 83 12.24 14.78 6.30
C ASN A 83 11.31 15.80 6.96
N ASP A 84 10.69 15.41 8.08
CA ASP A 84 9.83 16.31 8.85
C ASP A 84 10.61 17.41 9.58
N ALA A 85 11.85 17.12 9.98
CA ALA A 85 12.70 18.03 10.74
C ALA A 85 13.49 19.03 9.88
N ILE A 86 13.80 18.67 8.63
CA ILE A 86 14.62 19.48 7.72
C ILE A 86 13.70 20.37 6.87
N PRO A 87 13.72 21.71 7.04
CA PRO A 87 12.97 22.61 6.20
C PRO A 87 13.64 22.76 4.83
N GLY A 88 12.86 22.82 3.77
CA GLY A 88 13.36 23.06 2.40
C GLY A 88 12.74 22.09 1.41
N GLU A 89 12.06 22.64 0.39
CA GLU A 89 11.32 21.84 -0.58
C GLU A 89 12.25 20.92 -1.41
N GLU A 90 13.41 21.43 -1.84
CA GLU A 90 14.34 20.66 -2.69
C GLU A 90 14.89 19.42 -1.99
N ILE A 91 15.35 19.56 -0.75
CA ILE A 91 15.89 18.45 0.04
C ILE A 91 14.77 17.47 0.44
N SER A 92 13.58 17.99 0.80
CA SER A 92 12.43 17.18 1.16
C SER A 92 11.99 16.25 0.02
N VAL A 93 12.00 16.72 -1.22
CA VAL A 93 11.72 15.89 -2.40
C VAL A 93 12.73 14.76 -2.56
N LYS A 94 14.02 15.01 -2.30
CA LYS A 94 15.07 13.99 -2.37
C LYS A 94 14.92 12.94 -1.27
N ILE A 95 14.61 13.38 -0.04
CA ILE A 95 14.40 12.49 1.10
C ILE A 95 13.12 11.65 0.89
N ALA A 96 12.01 12.26 0.47
CA ALA A 96 10.76 11.55 0.21
C ALA A 96 10.92 10.50 -0.91
N LYS A 97 11.67 10.82 -1.97
CA LYS A 97 12.01 9.85 -3.01
C LYS A 97 12.81 8.66 -2.45
N MET A 98 13.77 8.92 -1.60
CA MET A 98 14.56 7.88 -0.93
C MET A 98 13.70 6.98 -0.07
N GLU A 99 12.86 7.57 0.77
CA GLU A 99 11.90 6.88 1.63
C GLU A 99 11.04 5.92 0.81
N GLN A 100 10.42 6.42 -0.25
CA GLN A 100 9.59 5.62 -1.14
C GLN A 100 10.33 4.43 -1.77
N ILE A 101 11.57 4.63 -2.25
CA ILE A 101 12.35 3.55 -2.86
C ILE A 101 12.71 2.49 -1.82
N VAL A 102 13.15 2.93 -0.63
CA VAL A 102 13.53 2.02 0.47
C VAL A 102 12.32 1.23 0.96
N GLU A 103 11.15 1.85 1.10
CA GLU A 103 9.90 1.16 1.44
C GLU A 103 9.56 0.06 0.42
N GLN A 104 9.64 0.36 -0.87
CA GLN A 104 9.37 -0.62 -1.93
C GLN A 104 10.36 -1.79 -1.90
N ILE A 105 11.65 -1.54 -1.61
CA ILE A 105 12.65 -2.60 -1.47
C ILE A 105 12.28 -3.53 -0.31
N PHE A 106 11.92 -2.99 0.87
CA PHE A 106 11.56 -3.80 2.02
C PHE A 106 10.21 -4.50 1.86
N GLN A 107 9.24 -3.87 1.22
CA GLN A 107 8.00 -4.54 0.84
C GLN A 107 8.26 -5.74 -0.07
N ARG A 108 9.16 -5.58 -1.04
CA ARG A 108 9.57 -6.69 -1.89
C ARG A 108 10.30 -7.80 -1.11
N ALA A 109 11.14 -7.44 -0.14
CA ALA A 109 11.84 -8.40 0.71
C ALA A 109 10.91 -9.17 1.66
N GLU A 110 9.80 -8.58 2.08
CA GLU A 110 8.75 -9.27 2.84
C GLU A 110 8.04 -10.33 1.98
N GLU A 111 7.73 -9.99 0.73
CA GLU A 111 7.11 -10.90 -0.22
C GLU A 111 8.06 -11.99 -0.73
N HIS A 112 9.35 -11.64 -0.88
CA HIS A 112 10.44 -12.43 -1.46
C HIS A 112 11.67 -12.44 -0.56
N PRO A 113 11.66 -13.21 0.55
CA PRO A 113 12.77 -13.25 1.51
C PRO A 113 14.11 -13.71 0.91
N GLU A 114 14.10 -14.35 -0.23
CA GLU A 114 15.29 -14.79 -0.96
C GLU A 114 16.19 -13.64 -1.41
N ILE A 115 15.67 -12.40 -1.55
CA ILE A 115 16.47 -11.22 -1.94
C ILE A 115 17.23 -10.57 -0.78
N ILE A 116 16.96 -10.96 0.47
CA ILE A 116 17.58 -10.35 1.66
C ILE A 116 19.12 -10.34 1.61
N PRO A 117 19.81 -11.38 1.13
CA PRO A 117 21.27 -11.35 0.97
C PRO A 117 21.77 -10.20 0.10
N ASP A 118 21.00 -9.80 -0.93
CA ASP A 118 21.35 -8.70 -1.84
C ASP A 118 21.21 -7.32 -1.17
N LEU A 119 20.35 -7.22 -0.15
CA LEU A 119 20.12 -6.01 0.63
C LEU A 119 21.23 -5.76 1.68
N LYS A 120 22.15 -6.70 1.89
CA LYS A 120 23.14 -6.62 2.96
C LYS A 120 23.97 -5.33 2.93
N LYS A 121 24.45 -4.92 1.75
CA LYS A 121 25.22 -3.67 1.63
C LYS A 121 24.38 -2.44 1.93
N MET A 122 23.12 -2.45 1.52
CA MET A 122 22.20 -1.36 1.81
C MET A 122 22.00 -1.24 3.33
N MET A 123 21.77 -2.36 4.01
CA MET A 123 21.53 -2.43 5.45
C MET A 123 22.78 -2.08 6.29
N ASP A 124 23.94 -2.60 5.90
CA ASP A 124 25.15 -2.50 6.71
C ASP A 124 25.89 -1.17 6.50
N TYR A 125 25.73 -0.52 5.32
CA TYR A 125 26.52 0.66 4.97
C TYR A 125 25.68 1.84 4.47
N TYR A 126 24.78 1.64 3.49
CA TYR A 126 24.15 2.77 2.83
C TYR A 126 23.08 3.44 3.71
N LEU A 127 22.18 2.70 4.33
CA LEU A 127 21.15 3.26 5.21
C LEU A 127 21.73 3.92 6.47
N PRO A 128 22.68 3.29 7.21
CA PRO A 128 23.35 3.97 8.32
C PRO A 128 24.06 5.26 7.92
N MET A 129 24.72 5.27 6.75
CA MET A 129 25.40 6.46 6.24
C MET A 129 24.39 7.54 5.84
N THR A 130 23.28 7.15 5.20
CA THR A 130 22.21 8.07 4.84
C THR A 130 21.66 8.80 6.06
N VAL A 131 21.30 8.05 7.11
CA VAL A 131 20.79 8.67 8.36
C VAL A 131 21.82 9.63 8.94
N LYS A 132 23.09 9.24 8.96
CA LYS A 132 24.17 10.12 9.45
C LYS A 132 24.31 11.41 8.63
N LEU A 133 24.14 11.34 7.32
CA LEU A 133 24.18 12.52 6.44
C LEU A 133 22.98 13.44 6.68
N LEU A 134 21.80 12.85 6.88
CA LEU A 134 20.58 13.61 7.20
C LEU A 134 20.69 14.30 8.57
N ASP A 135 21.19 13.59 9.59
CA ASP A 135 21.46 14.17 10.92
C ASP A 135 22.43 15.36 10.82
N ALA A 136 23.52 15.21 10.04
CA ALA A 136 24.49 16.27 9.83
C ALA A 136 23.89 17.47 9.08
N TYR A 137 23.04 17.21 8.07
CA TYR A 137 22.34 18.27 7.35
C TYR A 137 21.39 19.03 8.27
N GLU A 138 20.61 18.35 9.09
CA GLU A 138 19.70 18.93 10.07
C GLU A 138 20.45 19.81 11.08
N ASP A 139 21.58 19.32 11.62
CA ASP A 139 22.43 20.08 12.52
C ASP A 139 22.97 21.36 11.88
N MET A 140 23.39 21.29 10.62
CA MET A 140 23.84 22.47 9.87
C MET A 140 22.69 23.44 9.58
N ASP A 141 21.50 22.91 9.27
CA ASP A 141 20.34 23.74 8.96
C ASP A 141 19.86 24.55 10.16
N ARG A 142 19.99 24.00 11.37
CA ARG A 142 19.64 24.67 12.62
C ARG A 142 20.56 25.85 12.96
N GLN A 143 21.71 26.00 12.27
CA GLN A 143 22.62 27.10 12.54
C GLN A 143 22.05 28.41 12.01
N SER A 144 21.94 29.42 12.88
CA SER A 144 21.45 30.76 12.50
C SER A 144 22.38 31.51 11.54
N ILE A 145 23.68 31.13 11.50
CA ILE A 145 24.67 31.72 10.60
C ILE A 145 25.13 30.62 9.61
N GLN A 146 24.71 30.78 8.36
CA GLN A 146 25.03 29.87 7.25
C GLN A 146 26.31 30.35 6.55
N GLY A 147 27.48 30.02 7.08
CA GLY A 147 28.78 30.29 6.44
C GLY A 147 28.97 29.52 5.15
N GLU A 148 30.02 29.83 4.39
CA GLU A 148 30.32 29.19 3.11
C GLU A 148 30.56 27.67 3.28
N THR A 149 31.25 27.26 4.32
CA THR A 149 31.49 25.84 4.64
C THR A 149 30.18 25.08 4.87
N ILE A 150 29.26 25.65 5.64
CA ILE A 150 27.95 25.03 5.91
C ILE A 150 27.17 24.87 4.60
N ARG A 151 27.11 25.91 3.76
CA ARG A 151 26.42 25.84 2.48
C ARG A 151 27.04 24.83 1.53
N ALA A 152 28.38 24.79 1.46
CA ALA A 152 29.09 23.82 0.62
C ALA A 152 28.81 22.37 1.10
N SER A 153 28.89 22.11 2.41
CA SER A 153 28.64 20.78 2.96
C SER A 153 27.19 20.34 2.79
N LYS A 154 26.22 21.23 2.97
CA LYS A 154 24.78 20.94 2.69
C LYS A 154 24.60 20.54 1.23
N LYS A 155 25.21 21.31 0.29
CA LYS A 155 25.15 20.99 -1.14
C LYS A 155 25.76 19.65 -1.48
N GLU A 156 26.90 19.31 -0.88
CA GLU A 156 27.56 18.02 -1.06
C GLU A 156 26.69 16.84 -0.54
N ILE A 157 25.97 17.04 0.58
CA ILE A 157 25.01 16.07 1.08
C ILE A 157 23.85 15.91 0.10
N GLU A 158 23.26 17.00 -0.41
CA GLU A 158 22.18 16.96 -1.40
C GLU A 158 22.57 16.19 -2.67
N ASP A 159 23.76 16.43 -3.19
CA ASP A 159 24.30 15.74 -4.38
C ASP A 159 24.57 14.24 -4.08
N THR A 160 24.97 13.93 -2.83
CA THR A 160 25.13 12.55 -2.38
C THR A 160 23.79 11.82 -2.24
N LEU A 161 22.74 12.50 -1.76
CA LEU A 161 21.39 11.92 -1.69
C LEU A 161 20.85 11.59 -3.08
N ASP A 162 21.12 12.42 -4.10
CA ASP A 162 20.76 12.09 -5.49
C ASP A 162 21.46 10.83 -5.96
N THR A 163 22.75 10.69 -5.67
CA THR A 163 23.53 9.50 -6.02
C THR A 163 23.01 8.24 -5.30
N LEU A 164 22.63 8.37 -4.01
CA LEU A 164 22.05 7.27 -3.25
C LEU A 164 20.66 6.90 -3.79
N ASN A 165 19.83 7.87 -4.17
CA ASN A 165 18.54 7.63 -4.79
C ASN A 165 18.66 6.83 -6.09
N GLU A 166 19.65 7.17 -6.94
CA GLU A 166 19.93 6.40 -8.15
C GLU A 166 20.41 4.97 -7.84
N ALA A 167 21.28 4.82 -6.83
CA ALA A 167 21.78 3.51 -6.42
C ALA A 167 20.64 2.63 -5.86
N PHE A 168 19.79 3.18 -5.04
CA PHE A 168 18.63 2.45 -4.49
C PHE A 168 17.59 2.12 -5.56
N ALA A 169 17.36 3.02 -6.52
CA ALA A 169 16.48 2.74 -7.66
C ALA A 169 17.03 1.57 -8.52
N LYS A 170 18.34 1.50 -8.75
CA LYS A 170 18.98 0.38 -9.44
C LYS A 170 18.88 -0.91 -8.64
N LEU A 171 19.02 -0.84 -7.31
CA LEU A 171 18.83 -2.00 -6.45
C LEU A 171 17.37 -2.49 -6.51
N LEU A 172 16.39 -1.58 -6.44
CA LEU A 172 14.98 -1.91 -6.60
C LEU A 172 14.70 -2.59 -7.94
N ASP A 173 15.27 -2.07 -9.03
CA ASP A 173 15.14 -2.70 -10.36
C ASP A 173 15.75 -4.11 -10.39
N SER A 174 16.92 -4.29 -9.75
CA SER A 174 17.60 -5.59 -9.71
C SER A 174 16.83 -6.66 -8.94
N VAL A 175 16.11 -6.30 -7.88
CA VAL A 175 15.31 -7.28 -7.10
C VAL A 175 14.02 -7.72 -7.82
N PHE A 176 13.66 -7.06 -8.91
CA PHE A 176 12.57 -7.47 -9.82
C PHE A 176 13.05 -8.27 -11.04
N GLN A 177 14.37 -8.44 -11.23
CA GLN A 177 14.93 -9.02 -12.46
C GLN A 177 14.47 -10.47 -12.68
N ASP A 178 14.46 -11.29 -11.63
CA ASP A 178 14.02 -12.69 -11.72
C ASP A 178 12.54 -12.77 -12.10
N THR A 179 11.70 -11.93 -11.48
CA THR A 179 10.27 -11.84 -11.85
C THR A 179 10.07 -11.40 -13.30
N ALA A 180 10.89 -10.47 -13.79
CA ALA A 180 10.82 -10.02 -15.18
C ALA A 180 11.19 -11.14 -16.17
N TRP A 181 12.13 -12.01 -15.81
CA TRP A 181 12.49 -13.18 -16.61
C TRP A 181 11.38 -14.24 -16.65
N ASP A 182 10.77 -14.54 -15.48
CA ASP A 182 9.62 -15.46 -15.41
C ASP A 182 8.46 -14.97 -16.26
N VAL A 183 8.09 -13.70 -16.13
CA VAL A 183 7.02 -13.07 -16.94
C VAL A 183 7.35 -13.11 -18.42
N SER A 184 8.60 -12.84 -18.82
CA SER A 184 9.05 -12.92 -20.22
C SER A 184 8.94 -14.34 -20.78
N SER A 185 9.26 -15.34 -19.97
CA SER A 185 9.10 -16.75 -20.31
C SER A 185 7.62 -17.12 -20.53
N ASP A 186 6.76 -16.72 -19.59
CA ASP A 186 5.31 -16.96 -19.66
C ASP A 186 4.68 -16.28 -20.87
N ILE A 187 5.07 -15.04 -21.19
CA ILE A 187 4.65 -14.32 -22.40
C ILE A 187 5.04 -15.10 -23.64
N SER A 188 6.25 -15.65 -23.70
CA SER A 188 6.74 -16.43 -24.85
C SER A 188 5.92 -17.71 -25.05
N VAL A 189 5.58 -18.40 -23.96
CA VAL A 189 4.69 -19.57 -23.98
C VAL A 189 3.29 -19.19 -24.49
N LEU A 190 2.73 -18.10 -23.94
CA LEU A 190 1.41 -17.60 -24.36
C LEU A 190 1.37 -17.25 -25.85
N HIS A 191 2.39 -16.53 -26.34
CA HIS A 191 2.52 -16.20 -27.76
C HIS A 191 2.55 -17.46 -28.63
N THR A 192 3.27 -18.50 -28.19
CA THR A 192 3.33 -19.79 -28.91
C THR A 192 1.97 -20.47 -28.95
N MET A 193 1.23 -20.48 -27.83
CA MET A 193 -0.12 -21.05 -27.79
C MET A 193 -1.09 -20.29 -28.67
N LEU A 194 -1.09 -18.96 -28.61
CA LEU A 194 -1.95 -18.10 -29.45
C LEU A 194 -1.65 -18.30 -30.97
N ALA A 195 -0.38 -18.46 -31.32
CA ALA A 195 0.01 -18.74 -32.68
C ALA A 195 -0.48 -20.13 -33.17
N GLN A 196 -0.42 -21.14 -32.30
CA GLN A 196 -0.94 -22.48 -32.61
C GLN A 196 -2.46 -22.49 -32.77
N GLU A 197 -3.17 -21.65 -32.05
CA GLU A 197 -4.62 -21.50 -32.15
C GLU A 197 -5.07 -20.55 -33.28
N GLY A 198 -4.12 -19.93 -34.01
CA GLY A 198 -4.41 -18.99 -35.09
C GLY A 198 -4.99 -17.66 -34.63
N LEU A 199 -4.75 -17.27 -33.38
CA LEU A 199 -5.24 -16.03 -32.75
C LEU A 199 -4.26 -14.85 -32.85
N THR A 200 -3.09 -15.04 -33.50
CA THR A 200 -2.12 -13.95 -33.71
C THR A 200 -2.25 -13.42 -35.15
N GLU A 201 -2.30 -12.09 -35.32
CA GLU A 201 -2.50 -11.40 -36.61
C GLU A 201 -1.32 -11.52 -37.62
N ASN A 202 -0.24 -12.25 -37.30
CA ASN A 202 0.97 -12.27 -38.12
C ASN A 202 0.94 -13.21 -39.36
N ASP A 203 -0.19 -13.88 -39.66
CA ASP A 203 -0.29 -14.77 -40.81
C ASP A 203 -0.84 -14.13 -42.10
N PHE A 204 -1.16 -12.83 -42.10
CA PHE A 204 -1.74 -12.15 -43.27
C PHE A 204 -0.79 -11.29 -44.11
N GLU A 205 0.48 -11.16 -43.77
CA GLU A 205 1.48 -10.40 -44.54
C GLU A 205 2.52 -11.27 -45.28
N LYS A 206 2.13 -12.40 -45.83
CA LYS A 206 2.94 -13.08 -46.86
C LYS A 206 2.05 -13.55 -48.03
N LYS A 207 1.70 -12.60 -48.89
CA LYS A 207 1.42 -12.87 -50.31
C LYS A 207 1.93 -11.72 -51.16
#